data_8221d6582801a15e1629dd980d8c592f
#
_entry.id   8221d6582801a15e1629dd980d8c592f
#
_cell.length_a   1.000
_cell.length_b   1.000
_cell.length_c   1.000
_cell.angle_alpha   90.00
_cell.angle_beta   90.00
_cell.angle_gamma   90.00
#
_symmetry.space_group_name_H-M   'P 1'
#
loop_
_entity.id
_entity.type
_entity.pdbx_description
1 polymer ?
#
loop_
_entity_poly.entity_id
_entity_poly.type
_entity_poly.pdbx_seq_one_letter_code
_entity_poly.pdbx_strand_id
1 'polypeptide(L)'
;QQPKKEAAMSDMDDMLAAKEDVNGVSVVAAEAQADSMDSLRELADTIMDKVGSGVVLLGAVHDGKVNFVCKVAKADTKKGLHAGKIIKAAAQAAGGNGGGRPDMAQAGGKAPEKLAEALKAGKAAVSELIG
;
A
#
# COMPACT_ATOMS: atom_id res chain seq x y z
N GLN A 1 0.96 -6.72 -24.47
CA GLN A 1 0.77 -7.31 -24.22
C GLN A 1 0.00 -8.01 -23.32
N GLN A 2 -0.11 -7.75 -22.21
CA GLN A 2 -0.81 -8.50 -21.37
C GLN A 2 -2.22 -8.30 -21.43
N PRO A 3 -3.03 -9.30 -21.48
CA PRO A 3 -4.46 -9.20 -21.52
C PRO A 3 -4.95 -8.57 -20.24
N LYS A 4 -5.68 -7.51 -20.38
CA LYS A 4 -6.16 -6.83 -19.19
C LYS A 4 -7.21 -7.60 -18.44
N LYS A 5 -7.94 -8.46 -19.10
CA LYS A 5 -8.97 -9.16 -18.41
C LYS A 5 -8.46 -10.21 -17.46
N GLU A 6 -7.20 -10.56 -17.59
CA GLU A 6 -6.61 -11.44 -16.63
C GLU A 6 -5.96 -10.68 -15.52
N ALA A 7 -6.08 -9.38 -15.58
CA ALA A 7 -5.33 -8.51 -14.70
C ALA A 7 -5.61 -8.74 -13.22
N ALA A 8 -6.83 -9.10 -12.87
CA ALA A 8 -7.14 -9.23 -11.45
C ALA A 8 -6.25 -10.25 -10.77
N MET A 9 -6.11 -11.44 -11.35
CA MET A 9 -5.23 -12.44 -10.77
C MET A 9 -3.78 -12.13 -11.05
N SER A 10 -3.50 -11.68 -12.26
CA SER A 10 -2.13 -11.32 -12.60
C SER A 10 -1.63 -10.17 -11.74
N ASP A 11 -2.51 -9.19 -11.50
CA ASP A 11 -2.11 -8.05 -10.68
C ASP A 11 -1.76 -8.49 -9.27
N MET A 12 -2.54 -9.41 -8.70
CA MET A 12 -2.24 -9.88 -7.37
C MET A 12 -0.92 -10.64 -7.33
N ASP A 13 -0.71 -11.51 -8.31
CA ASP A 13 0.55 -12.24 -8.41
C ASP A 13 1.72 -11.28 -8.58
N ASP A 14 1.55 -10.26 -9.41
CA ASP A 14 2.60 -9.26 -9.61
C ASP A 14 2.88 -8.48 -8.34
N MET A 15 1.83 -8.15 -7.60
CA MET A 15 2.01 -7.44 -6.34
C MET A 15 2.74 -8.29 -5.32
N LEU A 16 2.40 -9.59 -5.26
CA LEU A 16 3.09 -10.49 -4.36
C LEU A 16 4.55 -10.70 -4.78
N ALA A 17 4.79 -10.74 -6.08
CA ALA A 17 6.15 -10.86 -6.60
C ALA A 17 6.97 -9.60 -6.33
N ALA A 18 6.30 -8.47 -6.17
CA ALA A 18 6.98 -7.21 -5.87
C ALA A 18 7.30 -7.06 -4.38
N LYS A 19 6.96 -8.07 -3.58
CA LYS A 19 7.27 -8.02 -2.16
C LYS A 19 8.76 -7.82 -1.94
N GLU A 20 9.08 -6.89 -1.08
CA GLU A 20 10.47 -6.58 -0.75
C GLU A 20 10.70 -6.80 0.72
N ASP A 21 11.93 -7.12 1.05
CA ASP A 21 12.32 -7.31 2.44
C ASP A 21 13.03 -6.03 2.88
N VAL A 22 12.42 -5.31 3.79
CA VAL A 22 12.98 -4.06 4.32
C VAL A 22 13.31 -4.29 5.78
N ASN A 23 14.60 -4.44 6.08
CA ASN A 23 15.08 -4.65 7.44
C ASN A 23 14.37 -5.82 8.14
N GLY A 24 14.09 -6.88 7.40
CA GLY A 24 13.45 -8.05 7.96
C GLY A 24 11.93 -8.03 7.91
N VAL A 25 11.34 -6.99 7.33
CA VAL A 25 9.90 -6.85 7.22
C VAL A 25 9.52 -6.96 5.75
N SER A 26 8.53 -7.79 5.46
CA SER A 26 8.03 -7.92 4.09
C SER A 26 7.15 -6.72 3.77
N VAL A 27 7.41 -6.07 2.64
CA VAL A 27 6.66 -4.90 2.21
C VAL A 27 6.15 -5.13 0.80
N VAL A 28 4.85 -5.00 0.61
CA VAL A 28 4.24 -5.01 -0.72
C VAL A 28 3.73 -3.60 -0.97
N ALA A 29 4.32 -2.90 -1.91
CA ALA A 29 3.87 -1.57 -2.28
C ALA A 29 3.62 -1.59 -3.79
N ALA A 30 2.37 -1.41 -4.18
CA ALA A 30 2.00 -1.59 -5.57
C ALA A 30 0.76 -0.79 -5.92
N GLU A 31 0.58 -0.57 -7.22
CA GLU A 31 -0.65 0.00 -7.74
C GLU A 31 -1.65 -1.12 -7.94
N ALA A 32 -2.88 -0.90 -7.54
CA ALA A 32 -3.94 -1.89 -7.65
C ALA A 32 -5.05 -1.38 -8.53
N GLN A 33 -5.84 -2.31 -9.06
CA GLN A 33 -7.04 -1.98 -9.83
C GLN A 33 -8.21 -2.05 -8.88
N ALA A 34 -8.72 -0.92 -8.48
CA ALA A 34 -9.86 -0.88 -7.57
C ALA A 34 -10.67 0.37 -7.88
N ASP A 35 -11.98 0.23 -7.90
CA ASP A 35 -12.85 1.34 -8.23
C ASP A 35 -13.49 1.97 -6.99
N SER A 36 -13.09 1.52 -5.81
CA SER A 36 -13.58 2.10 -4.58
C SER A 36 -12.58 1.83 -3.47
N MET A 37 -12.69 2.58 -2.39
CA MET A 37 -11.83 2.38 -1.23
C MET A 37 -12.11 1.00 -0.61
N ASP A 38 -13.37 0.58 -0.60
CA ASP A 38 -13.72 -0.73 -0.03
C ASP A 38 -13.05 -1.86 -0.81
N SER A 39 -13.06 -1.79 -2.14
CA SER A 39 -12.40 -2.79 -2.97
C SER A 39 -10.90 -2.81 -2.69
N LEU A 40 -10.32 -1.63 -2.54
CA LEU A 40 -8.90 -1.52 -2.27
C LEU A 40 -8.54 -2.14 -0.91
N ARG A 41 -9.37 -1.90 0.08
CA ARG A 41 -9.18 -2.48 1.41
C ARG A 41 -9.27 -4.00 1.38
N GLU A 42 -10.25 -4.52 0.66
CA GLU A 42 -10.39 -5.97 0.53
C GLU A 42 -9.17 -6.59 -0.13
N LEU A 43 -8.65 -5.91 -1.14
CA LEU A 43 -7.46 -6.40 -1.81
C LEU A 43 -6.27 -6.40 -0.86
N ALA A 44 -6.14 -5.35 -0.07
CA ALA A 44 -5.06 -5.28 0.91
C ALA A 44 -5.17 -6.41 1.94
N ASP A 45 -6.40 -6.70 2.40
CA ASP A 45 -6.62 -7.80 3.32
C ASP A 45 -6.20 -9.13 2.71
N THR A 46 -6.59 -9.35 1.46
CA THR A 46 -6.27 -10.59 0.76
C THR A 46 -4.75 -10.75 0.60
N ILE A 47 -4.09 -9.67 0.22
CA ILE A 47 -2.63 -9.71 0.07
C ILE A 47 -1.97 -9.96 1.41
N MET A 48 -2.45 -9.31 2.46
CA MET A 48 -1.89 -9.53 3.78
C MET A 48 -2.04 -10.98 4.23
N ASP A 49 -3.18 -11.60 3.93
CA ASP A 49 -3.38 -13.00 4.25
C ASP A 49 -2.37 -13.89 3.53
N LYS A 50 -2.06 -13.56 2.29
CA LYS A 50 -1.11 -14.34 1.52
C LYS A 50 0.32 -14.11 1.96
N VAL A 51 0.66 -12.89 2.33
CA VAL A 51 2.00 -12.55 2.79
C VAL A 51 2.23 -13.05 4.22
N GLY A 52 1.20 -12.99 5.03
CA GLY A 52 1.26 -13.49 6.40
C GLY A 52 1.73 -12.46 7.42
N SER A 53 2.59 -11.56 7.03
CA SER A 53 3.10 -10.52 7.93
C SER A 53 3.71 -9.41 7.12
N GLY A 54 4.03 -8.31 7.75
CA GLY A 54 4.67 -7.20 7.10
C GLY A 54 3.73 -6.06 6.82
N VAL A 55 3.99 -5.37 5.72
CA VAL A 55 3.25 -4.16 5.35
C VAL A 55 2.70 -4.32 3.93
N VAL A 56 1.46 -3.95 3.74
CA VAL A 56 0.85 -3.88 2.41
C VAL A 56 0.41 -2.45 2.19
N LEU A 57 0.98 -1.81 1.17
CA LEU A 57 0.63 -0.45 0.80
C LEU A 57 0.14 -0.47 -0.64
N LEU A 58 -1.13 -0.19 -0.84
CA LEU A 58 -1.72 -0.20 -2.17
C LEU A 58 -2.22 1.18 -2.54
N GLY A 59 -2.08 1.51 -3.81
CA GLY A 59 -2.65 2.73 -4.35
C GLY A 59 -3.46 2.41 -5.59
N ALA A 60 -4.55 3.12 -5.79
CA ALA A 60 -5.39 2.94 -6.96
C ALA A 60 -5.84 4.30 -7.47
N VAL A 61 -5.90 4.45 -8.78
CA VAL A 61 -6.36 5.68 -9.41
C VAL A 61 -7.80 5.51 -9.83
N HIS A 62 -8.64 6.48 -9.46
CA HIS A 62 -10.04 6.48 -9.82
C HIS A 62 -10.52 7.92 -9.93
N ASP A 63 -11.15 8.26 -11.04
CA ASP A 63 -11.71 9.59 -11.28
C ASP A 63 -10.68 10.71 -11.11
N GLY A 64 -9.47 10.48 -11.58
CA GLY A 64 -8.43 11.51 -11.53
C GLY A 64 -7.85 11.72 -10.14
N LYS A 65 -8.16 10.84 -9.22
CA LYS A 65 -7.65 10.90 -7.87
C LYS A 65 -6.99 9.57 -7.53
N VAL A 66 -6.17 9.57 -6.50
CA VAL A 66 -5.55 8.33 -6.06
C VAL A 66 -5.99 8.03 -4.64
N ASN A 67 -6.29 6.77 -4.39
CA ASN A 67 -6.64 6.29 -3.06
C ASN A 67 -5.55 5.35 -2.58
N PHE A 68 -5.24 5.41 -1.30
CA PHE A 68 -4.22 4.55 -0.70
C PHE A 68 -4.79 3.79 0.47
N VAL A 69 -4.33 2.56 0.63
CA VAL A 69 -4.60 1.75 1.82
C VAL A 69 -3.29 1.15 2.26
N CYS A 70 -3.01 1.24 3.55
CA CYS A 70 -1.85 0.62 4.14
C CYS A 70 -2.31 -0.30 5.24
N LYS A 71 -1.79 -1.52 5.25
CA LYS A 71 -2.09 -2.48 6.27
C LYS A 71 -0.79 -3.03 6.84
N VAL A 72 -0.72 -3.12 8.16
CA VAL A 72 0.46 -3.64 8.86
C VAL A 72 0.02 -4.79 9.73
N ALA A 73 0.73 -5.91 9.65
CA ALA A 73 0.42 -7.05 10.49
C ALA A 73 0.59 -6.68 11.96
N LYS A 74 -0.27 -7.20 12.82
CA LYS A 74 -0.25 -6.81 14.22
C LYS A 74 1.10 -7.11 14.88
N ALA A 75 1.72 -8.22 14.50
CA ALA A 75 3.03 -8.54 15.04
C ALA A 75 4.08 -7.51 14.67
N ASP A 76 3.90 -6.87 13.52
CA ASP A 76 4.87 -5.89 13.05
C ASP A 76 4.63 -4.50 13.61
N THR A 77 3.43 -4.21 14.10
CA THR A 77 3.20 -2.94 14.77
C THR A 77 4.05 -2.84 16.03
N LYS A 78 4.36 -3.98 16.62
CA LYS A 78 5.21 -3.98 17.81
C LYS A 78 6.66 -3.65 17.50
N LYS A 79 7.04 -3.72 16.23
CA LYS A 79 8.39 -3.35 15.79
C LYS A 79 8.53 -1.86 15.54
N GLY A 80 7.46 -1.11 15.74
CA GLY A 80 7.48 0.32 15.49
C GLY A 80 6.76 0.74 14.22
N LEU A 81 6.24 -0.20 13.45
CA LEU A 81 5.52 0.12 12.25
C LEU A 81 4.16 0.71 12.57
N HIS A 82 3.73 1.65 11.74
CA HIS A 82 2.47 2.34 11.97
C HIS A 82 1.87 2.68 10.62
N ALA A 83 0.76 2.01 10.29
CA ALA A 83 0.13 2.19 8.99
C ALA A 83 -0.23 3.65 8.73
N GLY A 84 -0.70 4.36 9.76
CA GLY A 84 -1.04 5.77 9.61
C GLY A 84 0.14 6.63 9.19
N LYS A 85 1.30 6.36 9.73
CA LYS A 85 2.50 7.12 9.36
C LYS A 85 2.97 6.78 7.96
N ILE A 86 2.90 5.51 7.60
CA ILE A 86 3.30 5.06 6.27
C ILE A 86 2.38 5.68 5.23
N ILE A 87 1.08 5.60 5.47
CA ILE A 87 0.10 6.11 4.52
C ILE A 87 0.20 7.64 4.39
N LYS A 88 0.52 8.31 5.49
CA LYS A 88 0.67 9.75 5.46
C LYS A 88 1.82 10.16 4.55
N ALA A 89 2.94 9.47 4.66
CA ALA A 89 4.09 9.75 3.80
C ALA A 89 3.72 9.53 2.34
N ALA A 90 3.02 8.44 2.05
CA ALA A 90 2.60 8.15 0.69
C ALA A 90 1.64 9.23 0.17
N ALA A 91 0.64 9.58 0.98
CA ALA A 91 -0.36 10.54 0.54
C ALA A 91 0.25 11.91 0.31
N GLN A 92 1.18 12.33 1.15
CA GLN A 92 1.81 13.63 0.98
C GLN A 92 2.57 13.71 -0.33
N ALA A 93 3.20 12.63 -0.74
CA ALA A 93 3.89 12.59 -2.03
C ALA A 93 2.92 12.75 -3.19
N ALA A 94 1.68 12.35 -3.01
CA ALA A 94 0.66 12.46 -4.05
C ALA A 94 -0.24 13.69 -3.87
N GLY A 95 0.17 14.62 -3.03
CA GLY A 95 -0.59 15.85 -2.83
C GLY A 95 -1.82 15.70 -1.99
N GLY A 96 -1.87 14.68 -1.15
CA GLY A 96 -3.03 14.42 -0.32
C GLY A 96 -2.68 14.27 1.14
N ASN A 97 -3.54 13.59 1.87
CA ASN A 97 -3.36 13.40 3.29
C ASN A 97 -4.14 12.16 3.72
N GLY A 98 -3.80 11.67 4.89
CA GLY A 98 -4.49 10.52 5.42
C GLY A 98 -3.92 10.12 6.75
N GLY A 99 -4.39 9.00 7.25
CA GLY A 99 -3.95 8.47 8.51
C GLY A 99 -4.87 7.37 8.96
N GLY A 100 -4.64 6.88 10.15
CA GLY A 100 -5.46 5.82 10.69
C GLY A 100 -4.79 5.12 11.83
N ARG A 101 -5.12 3.85 11.97
CA ARG A 101 -4.63 3.04 13.08
C ARG A 101 -3.23 2.52 12.77
N PRO A 102 -2.54 2.03 13.79
CA PRO A 102 -1.22 1.43 13.55
C PRO A 102 -1.26 0.24 12.60
N ASP A 103 -2.36 -0.52 12.58
CA ASP A 103 -2.44 -1.72 11.75
C ASP A 103 -3.18 -1.50 10.44
N MET A 104 -3.86 -0.37 10.27
CA MET A 104 -4.61 -0.13 9.05
C MET A 104 -4.94 1.35 8.89
N ALA A 105 -4.67 1.89 7.71
CA ALA A 105 -4.90 3.30 7.44
C ALA A 105 -5.31 3.50 6.00
N GLN A 106 -5.95 4.62 5.73
CA GLN A 106 -6.43 5.00 4.41
C GLN A 106 -6.07 6.44 4.14
N ALA A 107 -5.92 6.76 2.87
CA ALA A 107 -5.62 8.12 2.48
C ALA A 107 -6.05 8.36 1.04
N GLY A 108 -6.04 9.61 0.64
CA GLY A 108 -6.30 9.99 -0.73
C GLY A 108 -5.33 11.05 -1.17
N GLY A 109 -5.13 11.17 -2.47
CA GLY A 109 -4.28 12.19 -3.04
C GLY A 109 -4.91 12.78 -4.29
N LYS A 110 -4.37 13.90 -4.72
CA LYS A 110 -4.91 14.61 -5.87
C LYS A 110 -4.04 14.44 -7.11
N ALA A 111 -2.88 13.84 -6.98
CA ALA A 111 -1.92 13.73 -8.06
C ALA A 111 -1.68 12.29 -8.43
N PRO A 112 -2.56 11.68 -9.25
CA PRO A 112 -2.39 10.27 -9.61
C PRO A 112 -1.08 10.00 -10.35
N GLU A 113 -0.54 10.99 -11.03
CA GLU A 113 0.73 10.81 -11.71
C GLU A 113 1.88 10.63 -10.72
N LYS A 114 1.65 10.89 -9.45
CA LYS A 114 2.68 10.73 -8.41
C LYS A 114 2.53 9.42 -7.64
N LEU A 115 1.70 8.52 -8.14
CA LEU A 115 1.45 7.26 -7.45
C LEU A 115 2.75 6.49 -7.20
N ALA A 116 3.61 6.40 -8.19
CA ALA A 116 4.86 5.67 -8.03
C ALA A 116 5.74 6.30 -6.96
N GLU A 117 5.81 7.62 -6.93
CA GLU A 117 6.57 8.33 -5.90
C GLU A 117 5.97 8.11 -4.53
N ALA A 118 4.63 8.09 -4.47
CA ALA A 118 3.94 7.85 -3.21
C ALA A 118 4.27 6.48 -2.65
N LEU A 119 4.29 5.46 -3.50
CA LEU A 119 4.63 4.12 -3.06
C LEU A 119 6.06 4.06 -2.55
N LYS A 120 6.98 4.76 -3.21
CA LYS A 120 8.35 4.82 -2.74
C LYS A 120 8.45 5.53 -1.39
N ALA A 121 7.68 6.61 -1.22
CA ALA A 121 7.69 7.33 0.04
C ALA A 121 7.18 6.45 1.18
N GLY A 122 6.19 5.63 0.90
CA GLY A 122 5.67 4.68 1.89
C GLY A 122 6.72 3.65 2.28
N LYS A 123 7.44 3.11 1.29
CA LYS A 123 8.51 2.16 1.60
C LYS A 123 9.61 2.80 2.43
N ALA A 124 9.96 4.04 2.11
CA ALA A 124 10.97 4.74 2.88
C ALA A 124 10.51 4.95 4.32
N ALA A 125 9.22 5.23 4.51
CA ALA A 125 8.67 5.39 5.85
C ALA A 125 8.78 4.09 6.65
N VAL A 126 8.53 2.95 6.00
CA VAL A 126 8.69 1.66 6.67
C VAL A 126 10.13 1.51 7.17
N SER A 127 11.09 1.80 6.29
CA SER A 127 12.50 1.68 6.67
C SER A 127 12.83 2.59 7.84
N GLU A 128 12.30 3.81 7.83
CA GLU A 128 12.57 4.76 8.91
C GLU A 128 11.97 4.31 10.23
N LEU A 129 10.79 3.71 10.19
CA LEU A 129 10.11 3.32 11.42
C LEU A 129 10.78 2.14 12.11
N ILE A 130 11.38 1.24 11.35
CA ILE A 130 12.00 0.05 11.94
C ILE A 130 13.51 0.11 11.93
N GLY A 131 14.03 1.07 11.23
CA GLY A 131 15.45 1.16 11.01
C GLY A 131 16.22 1.91 11.95
#